data_0892f7c43e80bbdd1e73f6076ab190b0
#
_entry.id   0892f7c43e80bbdd1e73f6076ab190b0
#
_cell.length_a   1.000
_cell.length_b   1.000
_cell.length_c   1.000
_cell.angle_alpha   90.00
_cell.angle_beta   90.00
_cell.angle_gamma   90.00
#
_symmetry.space_group_name_H-M   'P 1'
#
loop_
_entity.id
_entity.type
_entity.pdbx_description
1 polymer ?
#
loop_
_entity_poly.entity_id
_entity_poly.type
_entity_poly.pdbx_seq_one_letter_code
_entity_poly.pdbx_strand_id
1 'polypeptide(L)'
;MKLKTPAILSGVILSLVAGSALACGESLFRVGKGVAFRQYTAPLPGSILAVAKTEAELLMIEQLVAAGHDVHVVAEPSQIRDELGEHEFDIVLAYYRQRDVVAAQTRESRALYIPVAMRDTGEEREAADRYERSLASDDSVKTFLKTIHRALKARG
;
A
#
# COMPACT_ATOMS: atom_id res chain seq x y z
N MET A 1 -77.67 21.78 -23.26
CA MET A 1 -77.09 23.04 -23.79
C MET A 1 -75.60 23.13 -23.24
N LYS A 2 -74.71 23.20 -24.21
CA LYS A 2 -73.30 23.66 -24.14
C LYS A 2 -72.34 23.08 -23.08
N LEU A 3 -71.56 22.15 -23.59
CA LEU A 3 -70.24 21.73 -23.09
C LEU A 3 -69.26 22.90 -22.99
N LYS A 4 -68.43 22.89 -21.99
CA LYS A 4 -67.15 23.49 -22.08
C LYS A 4 -66.15 22.64 -21.27
N THR A 5 -65.30 22.00 -22.01
CA THR A 5 -64.05 21.37 -21.54
C THR A 5 -63.02 22.44 -21.16
N PRO A 6 -62.19 22.19 -20.20
CA PRO A 6 -60.81 22.60 -20.38
C PRO A 6 -59.76 21.53 -20.02
N ALA A 7 -58.87 21.42 -20.94
CA ALA A 7 -57.42 21.22 -20.88
C ALA A 7 -56.78 20.50 -19.67
N ILE A 8 -56.29 19.34 -20.00
CA ILE A 8 -55.35 18.53 -19.19
C ILE A 8 -53.98 19.12 -19.34
N LEU A 9 -53.41 19.62 -18.24
CA LEU A 9 -52.00 19.96 -18.15
C LEU A 9 -51.25 18.73 -17.62
N SER A 10 -50.61 18.02 -18.53
CA SER A 10 -49.68 16.93 -18.21
C SER A 10 -48.41 17.51 -17.54
N GLY A 11 -48.32 17.38 -16.25
CA GLY A 11 -47.09 17.60 -15.50
C GLY A 11 -46.24 16.34 -15.51
N VAL A 12 -45.18 16.34 -16.31
CA VAL A 12 -44.15 15.33 -16.28
C VAL A 12 -43.30 15.58 -15.04
N ILE A 13 -43.49 14.75 -14.02
CA ILE A 13 -42.59 14.73 -12.84
C ILE A 13 -41.40 13.88 -13.22
N LEU A 14 -40.31 14.56 -13.56
CA LEU A 14 -38.99 13.96 -13.75
C LEU A 14 -38.39 13.62 -12.37
N SER A 15 -38.62 12.38 -11.94
CA SER A 15 -38.01 11.87 -10.70
C SER A 15 -36.52 11.70 -10.93
N LEU A 16 -35.70 12.65 -10.43
CA LEU A 16 -34.25 12.46 -10.23
C LEU A 16 -34.04 11.41 -9.14
N VAL A 17 -33.75 10.20 -9.54
CA VAL A 17 -33.20 9.18 -8.66
C VAL A 17 -31.73 9.55 -8.44
N ALA A 18 -31.48 10.26 -7.34
CA ALA A 18 -30.14 10.43 -6.82
C ALA A 18 -29.66 9.06 -6.30
N GLY A 19 -28.95 8.33 -7.15
CA GLY A 19 -28.22 7.15 -6.75
C GLY A 19 -27.14 7.55 -5.77
N SER A 20 -27.36 7.27 -4.48
CA SER A 20 -26.32 7.32 -3.46
C SER A 20 -25.31 6.25 -3.80
N ALA A 21 -24.24 6.61 -4.49
CA ALA A 21 -23.03 5.79 -4.58
C ALA A 21 -22.48 5.69 -3.16
N LEU A 22 -22.76 4.57 -2.50
CA LEU A 22 -22.00 4.14 -1.34
C LEU A 22 -20.60 3.84 -1.83
N ALA A 23 -19.75 4.86 -1.79
CA ALA A 23 -18.32 4.70 -1.90
C ALA A 23 -17.87 3.93 -0.66
N CYS A 24 -17.90 2.60 -0.74
CA CYS A 24 -17.14 1.76 0.16
C CYS A 24 -15.69 2.19 0.04
N GLY A 25 -15.12 2.56 1.19
CA GLY A 25 -13.85 3.24 1.29
C GLY A 25 -12.70 2.49 0.65
N GLU A 26 -12.42 2.81 -0.58
CA GLU A 26 -11.09 2.66 -1.14
C GLU A 26 -10.23 3.76 -0.52
N SER A 27 -9.42 3.37 0.42
CA SER A 27 -8.31 4.18 0.89
C SER A 27 -7.23 4.24 -0.18
N LEU A 28 -7.61 4.67 -1.37
CA LEU A 28 -6.68 5.06 -2.40
C LEU A 28 -6.09 6.41 -2.00
N PHE A 29 -5.06 6.40 -1.18
CA PHE A 29 -4.12 7.49 -1.12
C PHE A 29 -3.36 7.56 -2.45
N ARG A 30 -4.02 8.06 -3.48
CA ARG A 30 -3.35 8.57 -4.65
C ARG A 30 -2.70 9.86 -4.23
N VAL A 31 -1.48 9.77 -3.73
CA VAL A 31 -0.66 10.94 -3.44
C VAL A 31 -0.46 11.71 -4.74
N GLY A 32 -0.82 13.00 -4.68
CA GLY A 32 -0.89 13.90 -5.82
C GLY A 32 0.42 13.98 -6.61
N LYS A 33 0.27 14.38 -7.87
CA LYS A 33 1.34 14.75 -8.77
C LYS A 33 2.12 15.95 -8.20
N GLY A 34 3.01 15.69 -7.23
CA GLY A 34 4.03 16.62 -6.78
C GLY A 34 5.28 16.41 -7.63
N VAL A 35 6.01 17.48 -7.85
CA VAL A 35 7.23 17.57 -8.66
C VAL A 35 8.12 16.34 -8.43
N ALA A 36 8.23 15.50 -9.46
CA ALA A 36 9.05 14.29 -9.41
C ALA A 36 10.53 14.69 -9.35
N PHE A 37 11.09 14.68 -8.15
CA PHE A 37 12.53 14.53 -8.02
C PHE A 37 12.87 13.10 -8.44
N ARG A 38 13.20 12.92 -9.71
CA ARG A 38 13.74 11.67 -10.27
C ARG A 38 15.16 11.45 -9.75
N GLN A 39 15.33 11.32 -8.46
CA GLN A 39 16.65 11.10 -7.88
C GLN A 39 17.02 9.61 -7.86
N TYR A 40 16.01 8.74 -7.84
CA TYR A 40 16.21 7.28 -7.86
C TYR A 40 15.11 6.63 -8.69
N THR A 41 15.50 5.82 -9.65
CA THR A 41 14.59 4.94 -10.40
C THR A 41 14.92 3.51 -10.02
N ALA A 42 13.93 2.72 -9.68
CA ALA A 42 14.10 1.30 -9.42
C ALA A 42 14.43 0.59 -10.75
N PRO A 43 15.60 -0.03 -10.91
CA PRO A 43 15.95 -0.75 -12.14
C PRO A 43 15.05 -1.97 -12.36
N LEU A 44 14.45 -2.48 -11.28
CA LEU A 44 13.54 -3.61 -11.28
C LEU A 44 12.33 -3.21 -10.41
N PRO A 45 11.22 -2.75 -11.02
CA PRO A 45 9.98 -2.50 -10.29
C PRO A 45 9.45 -3.80 -9.67
N GLY A 46 8.84 -3.67 -8.50
CA GLY A 46 8.22 -4.81 -7.82
C GLY A 46 6.97 -4.37 -7.07
N SER A 47 6.11 -5.34 -6.74
CA SER A 47 4.91 -5.13 -5.95
C SER A 47 5.22 -5.32 -4.46
N ILE A 48 4.94 -4.32 -3.64
CA ILE A 48 5.32 -4.24 -2.24
C ILE A 48 4.09 -4.01 -1.37
N LEU A 49 3.90 -4.84 -0.36
CA LEU A 49 2.93 -4.61 0.71
C LEU A 49 3.67 -4.06 1.92
N ALA A 50 3.31 -2.86 2.37
CA ALA A 50 3.97 -2.20 3.48
C ALA A 50 3.01 -1.96 4.65
N VAL A 51 3.46 -2.24 5.87
CA VAL A 51 2.76 -1.85 7.09
C VAL A 51 3.28 -0.49 7.54
N ALA A 52 2.45 0.54 7.45
CA ALA A 52 2.83 1.91 7.78
C ALA A 52 1.65 2.69 8.39
N LYS A 53 1.95 3.51 9.41
CA LYS A 53 0.96 4.35 10.12
C LYS A 53 1.45 5.78 10.32
N THR A 54 2.74 5.96 10.51
CA THR A 54 3.33 7.26 10.83
C THR A 54 3.62 8.05 9.57
N GLU A 55 3.65 9.36 9.70
CA GLU A 55 4.00 10.26 8.60
C GLU A 55 5.39 9.94 8.02
N ALA A 56 6.37 9.62 8.88
CA ALA A 56 7.71 9.27 8.44
C ALA A 56 7.75 7.98 7.61
N GLU A 57 6.95 6.97 7.99
CA GLU A 57 6.79 5.73 7.23
C GLU A 57 6.13 6.00 5.87
N LEU A 58 5.07 6.80 5.86
CA LEU A 58 4.37 7.17 4.63
C LEU A 58 5.26 7.97 3.67
N LEU A 59 6.09 8.88 4.19
CA LEU A 59 7.08 9.59 3.37
C LEU A 59 8.11 8.64 2.73
N MET A 60 8.53 7.58 3.43
CA MET A 60 9.39 6.55 2.86
C MET A 60 8.65 5.79 1.75
N ILE A 61 7.39 5.43 1.96
CA ILE A 61 6.55 4.77 0.95
C ILE A 61 6.42 5.63 -0.31
N GLU A 62 6.18 6.93 -0.15
CA GLU A 62 6.11 7.86 -1.29
C GLU A 62 7.39 7.83 -2.15
N GLN A 63 8.56 7.71 -1.49
CA GLN A 63 9.83 7.61 -2.21
C GLN A 63 9.95 6.28 -2.98
N LEU A 64 9.43 5.17 -2.44
CA LEU A 64 9.41 3.89 -3.13
C LEU A 64 8.47 3.93 -4.36
N VAL A 65 7.30 4.54 -4.22
CA VAL A 65 6.36 4.78 -5.33
C VAL A 65 6.99 5.69 -6.39
N ALA A 66 7.65 6.79 -5.97
CA ALA A 66 8.33 7.71 -6.87
C ALA A 66 9.48 7.03 -7.63
N ALA A 67 10.11 6.01 -7.03
CA ALA A 67 11.14 5.20 -7.69
C ALA A 67 10.57 4.19 -8.70
N GLY A 68 9.25 3.96 -8.71
CA GLY A 68 8.57 3.11 -9.69
C GLY A 68 8.09 1.77 -9.15
N HIS A 69 8.14 1.53 -7.84
CA HIS A 69 7.51 0.35 -7.22
C HIS A 69 5.99 0.54 -7.11
N ASP A 70 5.26 -0.55 -7.22
CA ASP A 70 3.84 -0.61 -6.87
C ASP A 70 3.73 -0.92 -5.37
N VAL A 71 3.20 0.02 -4.57
CA VAL A 71 3.20 -0.11 -3.11
C VAL A 71 1.77 -0.01 -2.56
N HIS A 72 1.32 -1.07 -1.93
CA HIS A 72 0.11 -1.10 -1.13
C HIS A 72 0.44 -0.89 0.34
N VAL A 73 -0.40 -0.16 1.05
CA VAL A 73 -0.16 0.18 2.46
C VAL A 73 -1.31 -0.31 3.32
N VAL A 74 -0.97 -1.03 4.37
CA VAL A 74 -1.90 -1.39 5.44
C VAL A 74 -1.47 -0.77 6.77
N ALA A 75 -2.43 -0.45 7.61
CA ALA A 75 -2.14 0.15 8.91
C ALA A 75 -1.72 -0.90 9.95
N GLU A 76 -2.20 -2.14 9.81
CA GLU A 76 -1.98 -3.20 10.79
C GLU A 76 -1.48 -4.48 10.12
N PRO A 77 -0.55 -5.20 10.78
CA PRO A 77 -0.07 -6.48 10.27
C PRO A 77 -1.16 -7.55 10.08
N SER A 78 -2.25 -7.44 10.82
CA SER A 78 -3.40 -8.36 10.69
C SER A 78 -4.09 -8.28 9.32
N GLN A 79 -3.97 -7.17 8.61
CA GLN A 79 -4.55 -6.93 7.28
C GLN A 79 -3.73 -7.56 6.14
N ILE A 80 -2.49 -8.00 6.43
CA ILE A 80 -1.58 -8.57 5.41
C ILE A 80 -2.21 -9.76 4.68
N ARG A 81 -2.91 -10.64 5.40
CA ARG A 81 -3.50 -11.84 4.80
C ARG A 81 -4.59 -11.51 3.79
N ASP A 82 -5.42 -10.54 4.10
CA ASP A 82 -6.53 -10.13 3.24
C ASP A 82 -5.97 -9.54 1.94
N GLU A 83 -4.98 -8.64 2.04
CA GLU A 83 -4.29 -8.09 0.88
C GLU A 83 -3.57 -9.17 0.03
N LEU A 84 -2.91 -10.12 0.68
CA LEU A 84 -2.25 -11.24 -0.01
C LEU A 84 -3.26 -12.22 -0.67
N GLY A 85 -4.51 -12.20 -0.24
CA GLY A 85 -5.61 -12.96 -0.85
C GLY A 85 -6.16 -12.30 -2.11
N GLU A 86 -6.05 -10.99 -2.21
CA GLU A 86 -6.58 -10.20 -3.32
C GLU A 86 -5.51 -9.87 -4.38
N HIS A 87 -4.24 -9.74 -3.94
CA HIS A 87 -3.13 -9.28 -4.78
C HIS A 87 -1.88 -10.14 -4.58
N GLU A 88 -1.06 -10.23 -5.62
CA GLU A 88 0.27 -10.85 -5.55
C GLU A 88 1.33 -9.78 -5.24
N PHE A 89 2.10 -10.03 -4.19
CA PHE A 89 3.22 -9.17 -3.81
C PHE A 89 4.55 -9.89 -3.88
N ASP A 90 5.58 -9.15 -4.23
CA ASP A 90 6.96 -9.63 -4.21
C ASP A 90 7.56 -9.54 -2.82
N ILE A 91 7.24 -8.46 -2.11
CA ILE A 91 7.85 -8.11 -0.83
C ILE A 91 6.78 -7.65 0.16
N VAL A 92 6.96 -8.05 1.42
CA VAL A 92 6.25 -7.47 2.57
C VAL A 92 7.26 -6.70 3.42
N LEU A 93 7.00 -5.41 3.64
CA LEU A 93 7.76 -4.54 4.54
C LEU A 93 6.97 -4.32 5.84
N ALA A 94 7.54 -4.70 6.97
CA ALA A 94 6.92 -4.44 8.27
C ALA A 94 8.00 -4.40 9.36
N TYR A 95 7.69 -3.83 10.52
CA TYR A 95 8.63 -3.77 11.62
C TYR A 95 9.04 -5.15 12.14
N TYR A 96 10.32 -5.29 12.51
CA TYR A 96 10.87 -6.53 13.08
C TYR A 96 10.10 -7.02 14.30
N ARG A 97 9.68 -6.11 15.17
CA ARG A 97 8.85 -6.44 16.36
C ARG A 97 7.50 -7.09 16.02
N GLN A 98 7.02 -6.96 14.78
CA GLN A 98 5.76 -7.55 14.29
C GLN A 98 5.99 -8.90 13.59
N ARG A 99 7.22 -9.40 13.54
CA ARG A 99 7.66 -10.57 12.76
C ARG A 99 6.80 -11.81 12.96
N ASP A 100 6.35 -12.07 14.20
CA ASP A 100 5.58 -13.28 14.50
C ASP A 100 4.17 -13.20 13.87
N VAL A 101 3.55 -12.02 13.92
CA VAL A 101 2.27 -11.77 13.25
C VAL A 101 2.44 -11.81 11.74
N VAL A 102 3.47 -11.13 11.21
CA VAL A 102 3.77 -11.14 9.76
C VAL A 102 4.02 -12.57 9.27
N ALA A 103 4.83 -13.35 9.99
CA ALA A 103 5.11 -14.74 9.62
C ALA A 103 3.83 -15.62 9.60
N ALA A 104 2.90 -15.38 10.52
CA ALA A 104 1.61 -16.09 10.52
C ALA A 104 0.72 -15.69 9.33
N GLN A 105 0.75 -14.42 8.92
CA GLN A 105 -0.05 -13.89 7.82
C GLN A 105 0.53 -14.25 6.44
N THR A 106 1.85 -14.35 6.32
CA THR A 106 2.55 -14.61 5.04
C THR A 106 2.83 -16.09 4.78
N ARG A 107 2.43 -17.00 5.67
CA ARG A 107 2.79 -18.43 5.63
C ARG A 107 2.50 -19.10 4.28
N GLU A 108 1.41 -18.75 3.63
CA GLU A 108 0.95 -19.33 2.37
C GLU A 108 1.33 -18.47 1.16
N SER A 109 1.96 -17.35 1.40
CA SER A 109 2.39 -16.41 0.36
C SER A 109 3.82 -16.70 -0.11
N ARG A 110 4.11 -16.30 -1.33
CA ARG A 110 5.48 -16.27 -1.87
C ARG A 110 6.20 -14.95 -1.62
N ALA A 111 5.52 -13.96 -1.04
CA ALA A 111 6.13 -12.66 -0.77
C ALA A 111 7.29 -12.78 0.23
N LEU A 112 8.39 -12.10 -0.06
CA LEU A 112 9.55 -12.08 0.82
C LEU A 112 9.35 -11.03 1.92
N TYR A 113 9.36 -11.45 3.17
CA TYR A 113 9.36 -10.52 4.28
C TYR A 113 10.74 -9.89 4.47
N ILE A 114 10.82 -8.56 4.41
CA ILE A 114 12.00 -7.77 4.75
C ILE A 114 11.66 -6.96 6.01
N PRO A 115 12.21 -7.33 7.18
CA PRO A 115 11.96 -6.60 8.41
C PRO A 115 12.63 -5.24 8.43
N VAL A 116 11.93 -4.26 9.00
CA VAL A 116 12.47 -2.94 9.32
C VAL A 116 12.71 -2.88 10.82
N ALA A 117 13.96 -2.86 11.23
CA ALA A 117 14.36 -2.83 12.64
C ALA A 117 14.42 -1.39 13.15
N MET A 118 14.03 -1.19 14.41
CA MET A 118 14.24 0.10 15.08
C MET A 118 15.72 0.22 15.46
N ARG A 119 16.34 1.36 15.10
CA ARG A 119 17.72 1.65 15.50
C ARG A 119 17.83 1.77 17.03
N ASP A 120 19.00 1.42 17.55
CA ASP A 120 19.36 1.54 18.99
C ASP A 120 18.55 0.65 19.95
N THR A 121 17.76 -0.29 19.46
CA THR A 121 16.97 -1.21 20.28
C THR A 121 17.56 -2.62 20.37
N GLY A 122 18.64 -2.91 19.63
CA GLY A 122 19.17 -4.26 19.46
C GLY A 122 18.45 -5.07 18.37
N GLU A 123 17.29 -4.62 17.90
CA GLU A 123 16.52 -5.29 16.85
C GLU A 123 17.30 -5.42 15.53
N GLU A 124 18.18 -4.46 15.20
CA GLU A 124 19.01 -4.51 13.98
C GLU A 124 19.88 -5.75 13.93
N ARG A 125 20.54 -6.06 15.06
CA ARG A 125 21.40 -7.25 15.15
C ARG A 125 20.57 -8.52 15.06
N GLU A 126 19.49 -8.60 15.83
CA GLU A 126 18.60 -9.76 15.80
C GLU A 126 17.97 -9.97 14.41
N ALA A 127 17.57 -8.89 13.73
CA ALA A 127 17.03 -8.96 12.38
C ALA A 127 18.10 -9.42 11.38
N ALA A 128 19.33 -8.90 11.48
CA ALA A 128 20.45 -9.29 10.62
C ALA A 128 20.87 -10.75 10.82
N ASP A 129 20.81 -11.25 12.05
CA ASP A 129 21.14 -12.65 12.37
C ASP A 129 20.05 -13.63 11.87
N ARG A 130 18.81 -13.19 11.83
CA ARG A 130 17.65 -14.05 11.50
C ARG A 130 17.23 -14.00 10.03
N TYR A 131 17.39 -12.86 9.39
CA TYR A 131 16.94 -12.62 8.01
C TYR A 131 18.11 -12.29 7.10
N GLU A 132 18.13 -12.87 5.92
CA GLU A 132 19.15 -12.59 4.89
C GLU A 132 19.20 -11.11 4.51
N ARG A 133 18.03 -10.43 4.63
CA ARG A 133 17.90 -8.99 4.35
C ARG A 133 17.04 -8.34 5.42
N SER A 134 17.54 -7.28 5.95
CA SER A 134 16.84 -6.40 6.90
C SER A 134 17.18 -4.94 6.60
N LEU A 135 16.34 -4.04 7.10
CA LEU A 135 16.48 -2.60 6.98
C LEU A 135 16.43 -1.97 8.36
N ALA A 136 17.05 -0.82 8.56
CA ALA A 136 16.84 0.02 9.74
C ALA A 136 15.79 1.10 9.44
N SER A 137 15.03 1.51 10.44
CA SER A 137 13.94 2.49 10.30
C SER A 137 14.41 3.89 9.86
N ASP A 138 15.68 4.21 10.08
CA ASP A 138 16.34 5.45 9.67
C ASP A 138 17.28 5.29 8.46
N ASP A 139 17.24 4.13 7.81
CA ASP A 139 18.00 3.91 6.58
C ASP A 139 17.56 4.89 5.48
N SER A 140 18.52 5.30 4.68
CA SER A 140 18.23 6.18 3.55
C SER A 140 17.36 5.47 2.50
N VAL A 141 16.61 6.23 1.73
CA VAL A 141 15.84 5.75 0.55
C VAL A 141 16.73 4.89 -0.37
N LYS A 142 17.98 5.31 -0.58
CA LYS A 142 18.94 4.55 -1.39
C LYS A 142 19.21 3.15 -0.81
N THR A 143 19.29 3.02 0.52
CA THR A 143 19.47 1.72 1.18
C THR A 143 18.24 0.84 0.99
N PHE A 144 17.03 1.40 1.17
CA PHE A 144 15.78 0.71 0.92
C PHE A 144 15.72 0.19 -0.52
N LEU A 145 15.89 1.05 -1.51
CA LEU A 145 15.84 0.68 -2.93
C LEU A 145 16.90 -0.38 -3.28
N LYS A 146 18.12 -0.28 -2.73
CA LYS A 146 19.18 -1.26 -2.97
C LYS A 146 18.82 -2.63 -2.39
N THR A 147 18.26 -2.66 -1.18
CA THR A 147 17.86 -3.91 -0.50
C THR A 147 16.69 -4.57 -1.24
N ILE A 148 15.67 -3.79 -1.60
CA ILE A 148 14.52 -4.23 -2.40
C ILE A 148 14.99 -4.79 -3.76
N HIS A 149 15.84 -4.05 -4.48
CA HIS A 149 16.38 -4.50 -5.77
C HIS A 149 17.11 -5.84 -5.66
N ARG A 150 17.94 -6.02 -4.63
CA ARG A 150 18.65 -7.28 -4.39
C ARG A 150 17.68 -8.43 -4.08
N ALA A 151 16.61 -8.14 -3.34
CA ALA A 151 15.58 -9.11 -3.03
C ALA A 151 14.84 -9.56 -4.29
N LEU A 152 14.39 -8.62 -5.12
CA LEU A 152 13.70 -8.89 -6.38
C LEU A 152 14.60 -9.66 -7.36
N LYS A 153 15.87 -9.26 -7.49
CA LYS A 153 16.83 -9.94 -8.35
C LYS A 153 17.12 -11.39 -7.95
N ALA A 154 17.04 -11.71 -6.66
CA ALA A 154 17.28 -13.07 -6.17
C ALA A 154 16.07 -14.01 -6.41
N ARG A 155 14.92 -13.49 -6.79
CA ARG A 155 13.69 -14.24 -7.05
C ARG A 155 13.47 -14.57 -8.53
N GLY A 156 14.02 -13.77 -9.42
CA GLY A 156 13.95 -13.94 -10.88
C GLY A 156 15.13 -14.70 -11.42
#